data_d7ac729d49e1fd4df4b3bd2e3070259e
#
_entry.id   d7ac729d49e1fd4df4b3bd2e3070259e
#
_cell.length_a   1.000
_cell.length_b   1.000
_cell.length_c   1.000
_cell.angle_alpha   90.00
_cell.angle_beta   90.00
_cell.angle_gamma   90.00
#
_symmetry.space_group_name_H-M   'P 1'
#
loop_
_entity.id
_entity.type
_entity.pdbx_description
1 polymer ?
#
loop_
_entity_poly.entity_id
_entity_poly.type
_entity_poly.pdbx_seq_one_letter_code
_entity_poly.pdbx_strand_id
1 'polypeptide(L)'
;MVRSRQPSRRSRCTLVAVLLCGLLLASGCTGVLQNLGARWATGKIAAVFDLDEAQRIATREAVDRTIASAPEVLGPRLELLVATVDRALSKGMTEKKMLVLERQVDILMDKAVSWILDEAAPILATLSDAQIEHARRELDQRLQETRDELNAPEKERLESRQDKFVEAIEKWAGRLSDSQEEAIRSFVASMPDEAPERLRADEQRLADIADRMREHPGAPAIRDLLWNAWTQREDWGPGTRSAQERRADGRKTLLFVFDLLDAKQRDHMSERLHEMHDTVKRVLGTDGT
;
A
#
# COMPACT_ATOMS: atom_id res chain seq x y z
N MET A 1 25.19 29.16 -4.99
CA MET A 1 25.37 27.70 -4.75
C MET A 1 23.97 27.10 -4.72
N VAL A 2 23.53 26.56 -5.84
CA VAL A 2 22.19 25.96 -5.96
C VAL A 2 22.32 24.50 -5.57
N ARG A 3 21.79 24.13 -4.40
CA ARG A 3 21.68 22.72 -3.98
C ARG A 3 20.51 22.11 -4.75
N SER A 4 20.83 21.18 -5.67
CA SER A 4 19.87 20.29 -6.30
C SER A 4 19.17 19.44 -5.23
N ARG A 5 17.90 19.70 -4.98
CA ARG A 5 17.03 18.82 -4.17
C ARG A 5 16.74 17.56 -4.98
N GLN A 6 17.34 16.44 -4.60
CA GLN A 6 16.86 15.13 -5.02
C GLN A 6 15.49 14.86 -4.36
N PRO A 7 14.50 14.34 -5.11
CA PRO A 7 13.20 14.04 -4.53
C PRO A 7 13.30 12.84 -3.60
N SER A 8 12.94 13.03 -2.33
CA SER A 8 12.88 11.99 -1.31
C SER A 8 11.83 10.93 -1.69
N ARG A 9 12.25 9.68 -1.73
CA ARG A 9 11.39 8.52 -2.05
C ARG A 9 10.46 8.20 -0.87
N ARG A 10 9.21 8.20 -1.18
CA ARG A 10 7.96 8.07 -0.44
C ARG A 10 7.88 7.01 0.66
N SER A 11 7.45 7.43 1.85
CA SER A 11 6.96 6.66 3.01
C SER A 11 5.77 5.77 2.65
N ARG A 12 5.75 4.52 3.15
CA ARG A 12 4.87 3.48 2.61
C ARG A 12 4.26 2.55 3.65
N CYS A 13 2.97 2.66 3.79
CA CYS A 13 2.10 1.52 4.06
C CYS A 13 2.06 0.61 2.83
N THR A 14 3.14 -0.15 2.45
CA THR A 14 3.21 -0.41 1.04
C THR A 14 3.92 -1.67 0.60
N LEU A 15 4.23 -2.63 1.43
CA LEU A 15 4.77 -3.87 0.85
C LEU A 15 3.71 -4.58 0.00
N VAL A 16 2.48 -4.62 0.45
CA VAL A 16 1.37 -5.21 -0.31
C VAL A 16 0.82 -4.24 -1.35
N ALA A 17 0.69 -2.94 -1.02
CA ALA A 17 0.26 -1.92 -1.98
C ALA A 17 1.34 -1.63 -3.05
N VAL A 18 2.64 -1.77 -2.74
CA VAL A 18 3.72 -1.64 -3.73
C VAL A 18 3.76 -2.81 -4.70
N LEU A 19 3.44 -4.04 -4.28
CA LEU A 19 3.27 -5.17 -5.20
C LEU A 19 2.07 -4.96 -6.14
N LEU A 20 0.97 -4.38 -5.66
CA LEU A 20 -0.20 -4.05 -6.49
C LEU A 20 -0.02 -2.77 -7.31
N CYS A 21 0.62 -1.73 -6.78
CA CYS A 21 0.83 -0.45 -7.50
C CYS A 21 2.06 -0.46 -8.42
N GLY A 22 3.07 -1.28 -8.17
CA GLY A 22 4.24 -1.40 -9.05
C GLY A 22 3.92 -2.02 -10.41
N LEU A 23 2.82 -2.76 -10.52
CA LEU A 23 2.30 -3.33 -11.78
C LEU A 23 1.64 -2.28 -12.69
N LEU A 24 1.44 -1.04 -12.25
CA LEU A 24 0.55 -0.06 -12.88
C LEU A 24 1.24 1.01 -13.76
N LEU A 25 2.53 0.92 -14.08
CA LEU A 25 3.25 2.05 -14.68
C LEU A 25 3.90 1.83 -16.07
N ALA A 26 3.44 0.87 -16.89
CA ALA A 26 4.00 0.75 -18.25
C ALA A 26 2.91 0.56 -19.32
N SER A 27 2.79 1.52 -20.23
CA SER A 27 1.88 1.48 -21.39
C SER A 27 2.50 0.71 -22.55
N GLY A 28 1.79 -0.27 -23.10
CA GLY A 28 2.10 -0.89 -24.38
C GLY A 28 2.34 -2.41 -24.35
N CYS A 29 1.55 -3.21 -25.09
CA CYS A 29 1.62 -4.66 -25.29
C CYS A 29 1.40 -5.55 -24.03
N THR A 30 0.21 -6.07 -23.84
CA THR A 30 -0.24 -6.79 -22.64
C THR A 30 0.67 -7.94 -22.20
N GLY A 31 1.15 -8.79 -23.09
CA GLY A 31 2.05 -9.89 -22.75
C GLY A 31 3.48 -9.46 -22.35
N VAL A 32 3.99 -8.38 -22.95
CA VAL A 32 5.31 -7.82 -22.59
C VAL A 32 5.25 -7.15 -21.23
N LEU A 33 4.17 -6.46 -20.91
CA LEU A 33 3.94 -5.81 -19.63
C LEU A 33 3.79 -6.79 -18.48
N GLN A 34 3.04 -7.87 -18.67
CA GLN A 34 2.92 -8.94 -17.67
C GLN A 34 4.29 -9.57 -17.39
N ASN A 35 5.08 -9.85 -18.43
CA ASN A 35 6.42 -10.40 -18.27
C ASN A 35 7.41 -9.43 -17.60
N LEU A 36 7.38 -8.15 -17.94
CA LEU A 36 8.23 -7.13 -17.32
C LEU A 36 7.83 -6.90 -15.86
N GLY A 37 6.53 -6.82 -15.58
CA GLY A 37 5.99 -6.69 -14.23
C GLY A 37 6.36 -7.88 -13.34
N ALA A 38 6.20 -9.10 -13.86
CA ALA A 38 6.55 -10.31 -13.14
C ALA A 38 8.08 -10.42 -12.89
N ARG A 39 8.92 -10.08 -13.88
CA ARG A 39 10.39 -10.02 -13.70
C ARG A 39 10.79 -8.98 -12.65
N TRP A 40 10.19 -7.80 -12.70
CA TRP A 40 10.47 -6.74 -11.73
C TRP A 40 10.04 -7.18 -10.32
N ALA A 41 8.85 -7.73 -10.14
CA ALA A 41 8.35 -8.22 -8.86
C ALA A 41 9.26 -9.35 -8.32
N THR A 42 9.58 -10.36 -9.14
CA THR A 42 10.50 -11.44 -8.76
C THR A 42 11.88 -10.89 -8.37
N GLY A 43 12.43 -9.95 -9.14
CA GLY A 43 13.71 -9.32 -8.82
C GLY A 43 13.71 -8.56 -7.50
N LYS A 44 12.61 -7.85 -7.19
CA LYS A 44 12.46 -7.15 -5.91
C LYS A 44 12.34 -8.12 -4.73
N ILE A 45 11.56 -9.18 -4.87
CA ILE A 45 11.43 -10.23 -3.85
C ILE A 45 12.78 -10.92 -3.64
N ALA A 46 13.44 -11.30 -4.73
CA ALA A 46 14.74 -11.95 -4.68
C ALA A 46 15.80 -11.09 -3.97
N ALA A 47 15.81 -9.77 -4.22
CA ALA A 47 16.73 -8.84 -3.56
C ALA A 47 16.45 -8.69 -2.06
N VAL A 48 15.18 -8.66 -1.65
CA VAL A 48 14.81 -8.53 -0.23
C VAL A 48 15.17 -9.77 0.58
N PHE A 49 15.04 -10.96 -0.02
CA PHE A 49 15.28 -12.23 0.66
C PHE A 49 16.60 -12.91 0.28
N ASP A 50 17.42 -12.30 -0.56
CA ASP A 50 18.66 -12.90 -1.09
C ASP A 50 18.44 -14.33 -1.61
N LEU A 51 17.43 -14.51 -2.47
CA LEU A 51 16.98 -15.81 -2.93
C LEU A 51 18.04 -16.48 -3.81
N ASP A 52 18.26 -17.77 -3.60
CA ASP A 52 19.04 -18.61 -4.50
C ASP A 52 18.30 -18.86 -5.83
N GLU A 53 18.95 -19.58 -6.77
CA GLU A 53 18.39 -19.79 -8.10
C GLU A 53 17.12 -20.64 -8.08
N ALA A 54 17.04 -21.69 -7.26
CA ALA A 54 15.86 -22.53 -7.17
C ALA A 54 14.68 -21.76 -6.57
N GLN A 55 14.94 -20.97 -5.53
CA GLN A 55 13.93 -20.09 -4.91
C GLN A 55 13.47 -18.98 -5.87
N ARG A 56 14.35 -18.42 -6.71
CA ARG A 56 14.00 -17.43 -7.74
C ARG A 56 13.07 -18.03 -8.79
N ILE A 57 13.37 -19.25 -9.23
CA ILE A 57 12.50 -19.97 -10.18
C ILE A 57 11.10 -20.18 -9.55
N ALA A 58 11.04 -20.75 -8.34
CA ALA A 58 9.78 -20.96 -7.63
C ALA A 58 9.01 -19.64 -7.40
N THR A 59 9.72 -18.55 -7.04
CA THR A 59 9.13 -17.22 -6.88
C THR A 59 8.56 -16.71 -8.20
N ARG A 60 9.29 -16.89 -9.30
CA ARG A 60 8.81 -16.49 -10.63
C ARG A 60 7.53 -17.23 -11.02
N GLU A 61 7.49 -18.52 -10.83
CA GLU A 61 6.31 -19.34 -11.11
C GLU A 61 5.12 -18.92 -10.23
N ALA A 62 5.34 -18.65 -8.94
CA ALA A 62 4.31 -18.16 -8.03
C ALA A 62 3.77 -16.80 -8.48
N VAL A 63 4.65 -15.86 -8.85
CA VAL A 63 4.26 -14.54 -9.39
C VAL A 63 3.46 -14.70 -10.68
N ASP A 64 3.87 -15.58 -11.60
CA ASP A 64 3.17 -15.80 -12.86
C ASP A 64 1.77 -16.41 -12.61
N ARG A 65 1.63 -17.40 -11.69
CA ARG A 65 0.31 -17.94 -11.28
C ARG A 65 -0.56 -16.86 -10.63
N THR A 66 0.01 -16.03 -9.76
CA THR A 66 -0.66 -14.91 -9.12
C THR A 66 -1.21 -13.93 -10.17
N ILE A 67 -0.42 -13.53 -11.14
CA ILE A 67 -0.86 -12.62 -12.21
C ILE A 67 -1.95 -13.27 -13.06
N ALA A 68 -1.79 -14.54 -13.43
CA ALA A 68 -2.75 -15.24 -14.28
C ALA A 68 -4.14 -15.42 -13.64
N SER A 69 -4.20 -15.64 -12.31
CA SER A 69 -5.47 -15.84 -11.59
C SER A 69 -6.06 -14.53 -11.01
N ALA A 70 -5.33 -13.41 -11.06
CA ALA A 70 -5.77 -12.13 -10.52
C ALA A 70 -7.11 -11.63 -11.09
N PRO A 71 -7.41 -11.76 -12.40
CA PRO A 71 -8.70 -11.37 -12.98
C PRO A 71 -9.89 -12.05 -12.30
N GLU A 72 -9.78 -13.33 -12.07
CA GLU A 72 -10.84 -14.13 -11.43
C GLU A 72 -10.96 -13.83 -9.94
N VAL A 73 -9.82 -13.72 -9.25
CA VAL A 73 -9.78 -13.56 -7.79
C VAL A 73 -10.19 -12.16 -7.33
N LEU A 74 -9.70 -11.12 -8.02
CA LEU A 74 -9.86 -9.73 -7.61
C LEU A 74 -10.79 -8.91 -8.52
N GLY A 75 -10.91 -9.28 -9.80
CA GLY A 75 -11.63 -8.51 -10.83
C GLY A 75 -13.03 -8.06 -10.40
N PRO A 76 -13.94 -8.97 -10.00
CA PRO A 76 -15.31 -8.58 -9.65
C PRO A 76 -15.39 -7.58 -8.47
N ARG A 77 -14.45 -7.68 -7.52
CA ARG A 77 -14.41 -6.77 -6.36
C ARG A 77 -13.81 -5.41 -6.73
N LEU A 78 -12.82 -5.40 -7.61
CA LEU A 78 -12.24 -4.17 -8.13
C LEU A 78 -13.26 -3.39 -8.95
N GLU A 79 -14.01 -4.04 -9.83
CA GLU A 79 -15.12 -3.45 -10.58
C GLU A 79 -16.15 -2.79 -9.65
N LEU A 80 -16.57 -3.52 -8.61
CA LEU A 80 -17.52 -2.99 -7.63
C LEU A 80 -16.96 -1.78 -6.88
N LEU A 81 -15.68 -1.83 -6.49
CA LEU A 81 -15.00 -0.73 -5.81
C LEU A 81 -14.95 0.51 -6.71
N VAL A 82 -14.49 0.37 -7.96
CA VAL A 82 -14.43 1.46 -8.94
C VAL A 82 -15.80 2.09 -9.15
N ALA A 83 -16.84 1.27 -9.40
CA ALA A 83 -18.21 1.79 -9.57
C ALA A 83 -18.76 2.48 -8.31
N THR A 84 -18.32 2.08 -7.12
CA THR A 84 -18.72 2.71 -5.85
C THR A 84 -18.05 4.07 -5.68
N VAL A 85 -16.75 4.16 -5.97
CA VAL A 85 -15.99 5.42 -5.91
C VAL A 85 -16.52 6.41 -6.94
N ASP A 86 -16.70 5.97 -8.19
CA ASP A 86 -17.20 6.82 -9.28
C ASP A 86 -18.59 7.41 -8.96
N ARG A 87 -19.49 6.57 -8.42
CA ARG A 87 -20.79 7.04 -7.95
C ARG A 87 -20.68 8.03 -6.79
N ALA A 88 -19.69 7.88 -5.94
CA ALA A 88 -19.46 8.81 -4.84
C ALA A 88 -18.91 10.14 -5.34
N LEU A 89 -17.99 10.12 -6.30
CA LEU A 89 -17.46 11.33 -6.95
C LEU A 89 -18.57 12.14 -7.64
N SER A 90 -19.46 11.46 -8.39
CA SER A 90 -20.55 12.12 -9.14
C SER A 90 -21.74 12.57 -8.27
N LYS A 91 -22.09 11.82 -7.21
CA LYS A 91 -23.29 12.06 -6.39
C LYS A 91 -23.01 12.56 -4.98
N GLY A 92 -21.76 12.90 -4.69
CA GLY A 92 -21.30 13.31 -3.36
C GLY A 92 -21.07 12.13 -2.42
N MET A 93 -20.11 12.29 -1.52
CA MET A 93 -19.75 11.33 -0.48
C MET A 93 -20.54 11.64 0.80
N THR A 94 -20.96 10.59 1.49
CA THR A 94 -21.57 10.68 2.83
C THR A 94 -20.87 9.68 3.74
N GLU A 95 -20.96 9.87 5.06
CA GLU A 95 -20.37 8.94 6.02
C GLU A 95 -20.84 7.49 5.80
N LYS A 96 -22.13 7.29 5.52
CA LYS A 96 -22.68 5.95 5.21
C LYS A 96 -22.04 5.34 3.96
N LYS A 97 -21.84 6.12 2.90
CA LYS A 97 -21.16 5.66 1.68
C LYS A 97 -19.68 5.37 1.95
N MET A 98 -19.02 6.20 2.79
CA MET A 98 -17.63 6.00 3.18
C MET A 98 -17.45 4.69 3.96
N LEU A 99 -18.34 4.35 4.89
CA LEU A 99 -18.31 3.05 5.58
C LEU A 99 -18.47 1.87 4.62
N VAL A 100 -19.32 2.01 3.60
CA VAL A 100 -19.47 0.96 2.56
C VAL A 100 -18.17 0.83 1.75
N LEU A 101 -17.58 1.94 1.36
CA LEU A 101 -16.32 1.97 0.61
C LEU A 101 -15.18 1.35 1.42
N GLU A 102 -15.02 1.75 2.69
CA GLU A 102 -14.03 1.19 3.61
C GLU A 102 -14.14 -0.34 3.70
N ARG A 103 -15.37 -0.84 3.89
CA ARG A 103 -15.61 -2.28 3.94
C ARG A 103 -15.26 -3.00 2.63
N GLN A 104 -15.55 -2.39 1.48
CA GLN A 104 -15.19 -2.96 0.17
C GLN A 104 -13.67 -3.02 -0.01
N VAL A 105 -12.95 -1.96 0.41
CA VAL A 105 -11.48 -1.93 0.41
C VAL A 105 -10.92 -3.01 1.33
N ASP A 106 -11.41 -3.11 2.57
CA ASP A 106 -10.96 -4.16 3.51
C ASP A 106 -11.14 -5.56 2.92
N ILE A 107 -12.33 -5.87 2.38
CA ILE A 107 -12.59 -7.18 1.77
C ILE A 107 -11.69 -7.45 0.57
N LEU A 108 -11.45 -6.45 -0.28
CA LEU A 108 -10.56 -6.59 -1.44
C LEU A 108 -9.11 -6.85 -0.97
N MET A 109 -8.64 -6.08 0.01
CA MET A 109 -7.27 -6.19 0.53
C MET A 109 -7.06 -7.51 1.28
N ASP A 110 -8.00 -7.94 2.12
CA ASP A 110 -7.93 -9.22 2.82
C ASP A 110 -7.90 -10.38 1.83
N LYS A 111 -8.71 -10.33 0.77
CA LYS A 111 -8.69 -11.34 -0.29
C LYS A 111 -7.35 -11.36 -1.03
N ALA A 112 -6.81 -10.19 -1.38
CA ALA A 112 -5.53 -10.06 -2.07
C ALA A 112 -4.37 -10.61 -1.22
N VAL A 113 -4.32 -10.22 0.07
CA VAL A 113 -3.26 -10.68 0.98
C VAL A 113 -3.37 -12.18 1.21
N SER A 114 -4.56 -12.70 1.54
CA SER A 114 -4.74 -14.14 1.74
C SER A 114 -4.26 -14.94 0.53
N TRP A 115 -4.64 -14.52 -0.66
CA TRP A 115 -4.26 -15.15 -1.91
C TRP A 115 -2.75 -15.08 -2.19
N ILE A 116 -2.09 -13.94 -1.96
CA ILE A 116 -0.63 -13.81 -2.09
C ILE A 116 0.09 -14.71 -1.07
N LEU A 117 -0.42 -14.82 0.16
CA LEU A 117 0.17 -15.66 1.19
C LEU A 117 0.10 -17.15 0.85
N ASP A 118 -0.94 -17.60 0.15
CA ASP A 118 -1.06 -19.00 -0.30
C ASP A 118 0.09 -19.38 -1.25
N GLU A 119 0.54 -18.44 -2.10
CA GLU A 119 1.67 -18.62 -3.02
C GLU A 119 3.03 -18.36 -2.37
N ALA A 120 3.11 -17.42 -1.44
CA ALA A 120 4.37 -17.00 -0.83
C ALA A 120 4.84 -17.92 0.30
N ALA A 121 3.92 -18.45 1.11
CA ALA A 121 4.29 -19.23 2.30
C ALA A 121 5.13 -20.48 2.00
N PRO A 122 4.90 -21.26 0.93
CA PRO A 122 5.77 -22.38 0.54
C PRO A 122 7.21 -21.94 0.25
N ILE A 123 7.40 -20.79 -0.39
CA ILE A 123 8.71 -20.25 -0.73
C ILE A 123 9.41 -19.74 0.55
N LEU A 124 8.69 -19.01 1.37
CA LEU A 124 9.22 -18.48 2.64
C LEU A 124 9.64 -19.62 3.61
N ALA A 125 9.00 -20.78 3.52
CA ALA A 125 9.38 -21.95 4.31
C ALA A 125 10.73 -22.57 3.91
N THR A 126 11.29 -22.19 2.76
CA THR A 126 12.60 -22.64 2.28
C THR A 126 13.75 -21.70 2.65
N LEU A 127 13.47 -20.57 3.29
CA LEU A 127 14.49 -19.58 3.63
C LEU A 127 15.44 -20.12 4.71
N SER A 128 16.73 -19.89 4.52
CA SER A 128 17.76 -20.13 5.52
C SER A 128 17.80 -18.99 6.55
N ASP A 129 18.44 -19.24 7.72
CA ASP A 129 18.67 -18.20 8.74
C ASP A 129 19.39 -16.96 8.17
N ALA A 130 20.36 -17.16 7.30
CA ALA A 130 21.06 -16.06 6.65
C ALA A 130 20.14 -15.20 5.78
N GLN A 131 19.19 -15.82 5.07
CA GLN A 131 18.20 -15.17 4.24
C GLN A 131 17.14 -14.43 5.07
N ILE A 132 16.70 -15.04 6.17
CA ILE A 132 15.77 -14.39 7.13
C ILE A 132 16.44 -13.16 7.73
N GLU A 133 17.70 -13.26 8.14
CA GLU A 133 18.44 -12.12 8.70
C GLU A 133 18.74 -11.04 7.65
N HIS A 134 19.00 -11.43 6.39
CA HIS A 134 19.14 -10.48 5.29
C HIS A 134 17.83 -9.71 5.08
N ALA A 135 16.70 -10.40 4.98
CA ALA A 135 15.39 -9.76 4.81
C ALA A 135 15.05 -8.84 5.99
N ARG A 136 15.38 -9.25 7.23
CA ARG A 136 15.20 -8.42 8.42
C ARG A 136 16.00 -7.10 8.30
N ARG A 137 17.27 -7.16 7.90
CA ARG A 137 18.10 -5.95 7.71
C ARG A 137 17.57 -5.05 6.61
N GLU A 138 17.16 -5.61 5.46
CA GLU A 138 16.59 -4.86 4.35
C GLU A 138 15.30 -4.13 4.75
N LEU A 139 14.45 -4.77 5.55
CA LEU A 139 13.23 -4.16 6.05
C LEU A 139 13.51 -3.14 7.15
N ASP A 140 14.49 -3.39 8.03
CA ASP A 140 14.91 -2.44 9.07
C ASP A 140 15.50 -1.15 8.46
N GLN A 141 16.28 -1.25 7.37
CA GLN A 141 16.77 -0.08 6.64
C GLN A 141 15.64 0.81 6.12
N ARG A 142 14.51 0.22 5.74
CA ARG A 142 13.34 1.01 5.32
C ARG A 142 12.67 1.72 6.51
N LEU A 143 12.68 1.10 7.69
CA LEU A 143 12.21 1.74 8.91
C LEU A 143 13.17 2.86 9.36
N GLN A 144 14.47 2.75 9.01
CA GLN A 144 15.45 3.79 9.32
C GLN A 144 15.11 5.12 8.64
N GLU A 145 14.62 5.12 7.40
CA GLU A 145 14.15 6.35 6.74
C GLU A 145 13.05 7.04 7.58
N THR A 146 12.13 6.26 8.16
CA THR A 146 11.07 6.79 9.05
C THR A 146 11.64 7.29 10.38
N ARG A 147 12.63 6.58 10.97
CA ARG A 147 13.32 7.05 12.19
C ARG A 147 14.00 8.38 11.95
N ASP A 148 14.68 8.53 10.81
CA ASP A 148 15.38 9.77 10.45
C ASP A 148 14.39 10.93 10.26
N GLU A 149 13.24 10.68 9.63
CA GLU A 149 12.15 11.67 9.54
C GLU A 149 11.62 12.07 10.93
N LEU A 150 11.48 11.12 11.85
CA LEU A 150 11.00 11.38 13.22
C LEU A 150 12.01 12.10 14.12
N ASN A 151 13.30 12.03 13.78
CA ASN A 151 14.35 12.79 14.48
C ASN A 151 14.38 14.29 14.09
N ALA A 152 13.66 14.68 13.04
CA ALA A 152 13.54 16.09 12.67
C ALA A 152 12.73 16.88 13.73
N PRO A 153 12.95 18.20 13.87
CA PRO A 153 12.15 19.06 14.72
C PRO A 153 10.64 18.95 14.42
N GLU A 154 9.80 19.03 15.43
CA GLU A 154 8.34 18.87 15.29
C GLU A 154 7.74 19.74 14.18
N LYS A 155 8.21 20.99 14.09
CA LYS A 155 7.77 21.92 13.04
C LYS A 155 8.10 21.40 11.64
N GLU A 156 9.31 20.89 11.43
CA GLU A 156 9.72 20.34 10.13
C GLU A 156 8.95 19.06 9.79
N ARG A 157 8.66 18.22 10.78
CA ARG A 157 7.82 17.03 10.62
C ARG A 157 6.39 17.40 10.22
N LEU A 158 5.82 18.43 10.86
CA LEU A 158 4.49 18.92 10.52
C LEU A 158 4.45 19.48 9.09
N GLU A 159 5.42 20.34 8.71
CA GLU A 159 5.52 20.86 7.34
C GLU A 159 5.65 19.74 6.30
N SER A 160 6.53 18.77 6.55
CA SER A 160 6.69 17.60 5.67
C SER A 160 5.40 16.79 5.54
N ARG A 161 4.65 16.61 6.65
CA ARG A 161 3.37 15.89 6.65
C ARG A 161 2.31 16.65 5.85
N GLN A 162 2.25 17.97 5.99
CA GLN A 162 1.36 18.84 5.24
C GLN A 162 1.67 18.78 3.74
N ASP A 163 2.95 18.90 3.36
CA ASP A 163 3.37 18.83 1.95
C ASP A 163 3.04 17.48 1.32
N LYS A 164 3.36 16.38 2.01
CA LYS A 164 3.03 15.02 1.55
C LYS A 164 1.51 14.83 1.35
N PHE A 165 0.70 15.45 2.20
CA PHE A 165 -0.75 15.34 2.12
C PHE A 165 -1.31 16.14 0.95
N VAL A 166 -0.85 17.38 0.75
CA VAL A 166 -1.19 18.21 -0.43
C VAL A 166 -0.79 17.50 -1.72
N GLU A 167 0.46 17.05 -1.85
CA GLU A 167 0.94 16.31 -3.02
C GLU A 167 0.11 15.06 -3.32
N ALA A 168 -0.31 14.34 -2.27
CA ALA A 168 -1.13 13.14 -2.44
C ALA A 168 -2.52 13.47 -3.00
N ILE A 169 -3.13 14.58 -2.56
CA ILE A 169 -4.43 15.03 -3.09
C ILE A 169 -4.26 15.56 -4.52
N GLU A 170 -3.27 16.40 -4.78
CA GLU A 170 -3.01 16.95 -6.12
C GLU A 170 -2.74 15.86 -7.15
N LYS A 171 -2.09 14.79 -6.76
CA LYS A 171 -1.87 13.64 -7.65
C LYS A 171 -3.18 13.04 -8.17
N TRP A 172 -4.25 13.10 -7.40
CA TRP A 172 -5.56 12.53 -7.77
C TRP A 172 -6.53 13.58 -8.31
N ALA A 173 -6.60 14.73 -7.66
CA ALA A 173 -7.58 15.78 -7.96
C ALA A 173 -7.06 16.83 -8.97
N GLY A 174 -5.74 16.78 -9.29
CA GLY A 174 -5.10 17.86 -10.03
C GLY A 174 -4.77 19.04 -9.13
N ARG A 175 -4.46 20.20 -9.73
CA ARG A 175 -4.00 21.37 -8.99
C ARG A 175 -5.05 21.88 -8.00
N LEU A 176 -4.60 22.16 -6.80
CA LEU A 176 -5.38 22.81 -5.74
C LEU A 176 -5.29 24.35 -5.85
N SER A 177 -6.28 25.06 -5.35
CA SER A 177 -6.19 26.51 -5.14
C SER A 177 -5.47 26.81 -3.82
N ASP A 178 -4.91 28.00 -3.66
CA ASP A 178 -4.22 28.41 -2.45
C ASP A 178 -5.10 28.26 -1.20
N SER A 179 -6.41 28.54 -1.30
CA SER A 179 -7.36 28.38 -0.20
C SER A 179 -7.62 26.90 0.15
N GLN A 180 -7.60 26.00 -0.84
CA GLN A 180 -7.71 24.55 -0.61
C GLN A 180 -6.45 24.01 0.06
N GLU A 181 -5.26 24.43 -0.40
CA GLU A 181 -4.00 24.04 0.24
C GLU A 181 -3.94 24.50 1.70
N GLU A 182 -4.30 25.76 1.99
CA GLU A 182 -4.33 26.27 3.34
C GLU A 182 -5.31 25.52 4.24
N ALA A 183 -6.50 25.20 3.73
CA ALA A 183 -7.48 24.40 4.46
C ALA A 183 -6.95 22.99 4.76
N ILE A 184 -6.27 22.35 3.81
CA ILE A 184 -5.65 21.04 3.97
C ILE A 184 -4.54 21.11 5.03
N ARG A 185 -3.64 22.09 4.93
CA ARG A 185 -2.54 22.28 5.89
C ARG A 185 -3.06 22.49 7.31
N SER A 186 -4.09 23.33 7.47
CA SER A 186 -4.74 23.56 8.75
C SER A 186 -5.39 22.29 9.31
N PHE A 187 -6.07 21.52 8.45
CA PHE A 187 -6.67 20.25 8.85
C PHE A 187 -5.61 19.25 9.30
N VAL A 188 -4.51 19.08 8.55
CA VAL A 188 -3.39 18.19 8.90
C VAL A 188 -2.72 18.62 10.20
N ALA A 189 -2.61 19.93 10.47
CA ALA A 189 -2.06 20.45 11.73
C ALA A 189 -2.92 20.08 12.95
N SER A 190 -4.24 19.91 12.76
CA SER A 190 -5.16 19.48 13.83
C SER A 190 -5.14 17.98 14.11
N MET A 191 -4.51 17.18 13.24
CA MET A 191 -4.45 15.72 13.41
C MET A 191 -3.30 15.32 14.34
N PRO A 192 -3.47 14.28 15.16
CA PRO A 192 -2.37 13.76 15.98
C PRO A 192 -1.21 13.25 15.10
N ASP A 193 0.01 13.40 15.59
CA ASP A 193 1.19 12.76 14.99
C ASP A 193 1.38 11.38 15.60
N GLU A 194 0.84 10.36 14.95
CA GLU A 194 0.90 8.96 15.38
C GLU A 194 2.06 8.17 14.74
N ALA A 195 2.93 8.85 13.98
CA ALA A 195 4.05 8.20 13.31
C ALA A 195 5.05 7.51 14.29
N PRO A 196 5.33 8.06 15.49
CA PRO A 196 6.19 7.37 16.45
C PRO A 196 5.60 6.05 16.97
N GLU A 197 4.29 6.03 17.28
CA GLU A 197 3.58 4.83 17.75
C GLU A 197 3.55 3.75 16.69
N ARG A 198 3.26 4.15 15.47
CA ARG A 198 3.24 3.27 14.31
C ARG A 198 4.61 2.66 14.03
N LEU A 199 5.68 3.48 14.07
CA LEU A 199 7.05 2.97 13.86
C LEU A 199 7.38 1.91 14.88
N ARG A 200 7.12 2.13 16.18
CA ARG A 200 7.36 1.15 17.24
C ARG A 200 6.60 -0.16 17.01
N ALA A 201 5.34 -0.06 16.59
CA ALA A 201 4.53 -1.24 16.27
C ALA A 201 5.07 -2.02 15.05
N ASP A 202 5.54 -1.32 14.03
CA ASP A 202 6.11 -1.93 12.82
C ASP A 202 7.47 -2.59 13.13
N GLU A 203 8.31 -1.97 13.97
CA GLU A 203 9.58 -2.55 14.47
C GLU A 203 9.34 -3.82 15.27
N GLN A 204 8.41 -3.78 16.23
CA GLN A 204 8.05 -4.94 17.03
C GLN A 204 7.52 -6.08 16.17
N ARG A 205 6.62 -5.78 15.24
CA ARG A 205 6.05 -6.78 14.32
C ARG A 205 7.12 -7.41 13.43
N LEU A 206 8.07 -6.61 12.93
CA LEU A 206 9.18 -7.11 12.13
C LEU A 206 10.07 -8.06 12.95
N ALA A 207 10.39 -7.68 14.20
CA ALA A 207 11.17 -8.53 15.10
C ALA A 207 10.44 -9.85 15.39
N ASP A 208 9.17 -9.81 15.76
CA ASP A 208 8.35 -10.98 16.07
C ASP A 208 8.24 -11.96 14.88
N ILE A 209 8.06 -11.41 13.67
CA ILE A 209 8.03 -12.22 12.44
C ILE A 209 9.39 -12.87 12.21
N ALA A 210 10.50 -12.13 12.33
CA ALA A 210 11.83 -12.65 12.09
C ALA A 210 12.21 -13.75 13.10
N ASP A 211 11.85 -13.57 14.37
CA ASP A 211 12.13 -14.56 15.41
C ASP A 211 11.36 -15.86 15.17
N ARG A 212 10.08 -15.78 14.82
CA ARG A 212 9.28 -16.97 14.49
C ARG A 212 9.72 -17.66 13.21
N MET A 213 10.18 -16.89 12.22
CA MET A 213 10.72 -17.47 10.97
C MET A 213 12.00 -18.28 11.20
N ARG A 214 12.85 -17.90 12.19
CA ARG A 214 14.06 -18.66 12.59
C ARG A 214 13.75 -20.02 13.22
N GLU A 215 12.52 -20.22 13.71
CA GLU A 215 12.06 -21.54 14.18
C GLU A 215 11.80 -22.50 12.99
N HIS A 216 11.95 -22.06 11.74
CA HIS A 216 11.64 -22.79 10.50
C HIS A 216 10.26 -23.45 10.52
N PRO A 217 9.18 -22.69 10.79
CA PRO A 217 7.86 -23.24 10.77
C PRO A 217 7.48 -23.66 9.35
N GLY A 218 6.66 -24.69 9.22
CA GLY A 218 6.16 -25.12 7.90
C GLY A 218 5.29 -24.04 7.23
N ALA A 219 5.08 -24.17 5.92
CA ALA A 219 4.34 -23.21 5.12
C ALA A 219 2.96 -22.82 5.69
N PRO A 220 2.13 -23.75 6.24
CA PRO A 220 0.86 -23.35 6.86
C PRO A 220 1.05 -22.40 8.07
N ALA A 221 2.05 -22.67 8.92
CA ALA A 221 2.31 -21.82 10.08
C ALA A 221 2.87 -20.44 9.70
N ILE A 222 3.68 -20.36 8.64
CA ILE A 222 4.14 -19.08 8.06
C ILE A 222 2.96 -18.28 7.50
N ARG A 223 2.08 -18.95 6.77
CA ARG A 223 0.86 -18.31 6.25
C ARG A 223 0.03 -17.70 7.38
N ASP A 224 -0.20 -18.47 8.44
CA ASP A 224 -0.99 -18.01 9.59
C ASP A 224 -0.28 -16.87 10.34
N LEU A 225 1.04 -16.95 10.53
CA LEU A 225 1.85 -15.89 11.11
C LEU A 225 1.68 -14.57 10.35
N LEU A 226 1.85 -14.60 9.05
CA LEU A 226 1.75 -13.40 8.20
C LEU A 226 0.31 -12.92 8.06
N TRP A 227 -0.66 -13.80 8.04
CA TRP A 227 -2.07 -13.44 8.06
C TRP A 227 -2.46 -12.74 9.38
N ASN A 228 -2.00 -13.25 10.51
CA ASN A 228 -2.21 -12.61 11.81
C ASN A 228 -1.54 -11.22 11.88
N ALA A 229 -0.31 -11.11 11.37
CA ALA A 229 0.37 -9.82 11.27
C ALA A 229 -0.39 -8.82 10.40
N TRP A 230 -1.01 -9.28 9.31
CA TRP A 230 -1.88 -8.46 8.45
C TRP A 230 -3.16 -8.03 9.16
N THR A 231 -3.89 -8.96 9.76
CA THR A 231 -5.19 -8.67 10.41
C THR A 231 -5.04 -7.80 11.65
N GLN A 232 -3.89 -7.88 12.33
CA GLN A 232 -3.54 -7.08 13.50
C GLN A 232 -2.70 -5.85 13.15
N ARG A 233 -2.55 -5.48 11.88
CA ARG A 233 -1.68 -4.38 11.43
C ARG A 233 -2.04 -3.02 12.02
N GLU A 234 -3.27 -2.86 12.46
CA GLU A 234 -3.79 -1.65 13.09
C GLU A 234 -3.77 -1.70 14.63
N ASP A 235 -3.30 -2.79 15.21
CA ASP A 235 -3.00 -2.84 16.64
C ASP A 235 -1.55 -2.38 16.86
N TRP A 236 -1.40 -1.23 17.50
CA TRP A 236 -0.10 -0.63 17.79
C TRP A 236 0.32 -0.78 19.25
N GLY A 237 -0.41 -1.63 19.98
CA GLY A 237 -0.10 -1.97 21.38
C GLY A 237 -0.74 -1.04 22.41
N PRO A 238 -0.49 -1.34 23.68
CA PRO A 238 -1.11 -0.64 24.81
C PRO A 238 -0.70 0.83 24.88
N GLY A 239 -1.62 1.67 25.30
CA GLY A 239 -1.41 3.12 25.41
C GLY A 239 -1.54 3.90 24.10
N THR A 240 -1.77 3.21 22.97
CA THR A 240 -2.07 3.85 21.69
C THR A 240 -3.57 3.99 21.48
N ARG A 241 -3.96 4.84 20.54
CA ARG A 241 -5.35 4.95 20.11
C ARG A 241 -5.81 3.65 19.47
N SER A 242 -7.07 3.34 19.59
CA SER A 242 -7.65 2.12 18.99
C SER A 242 -7.68 2.21 17.44
N ALA A 243 -7.65 1.07 16.78
CA ALA A 243 -7.86 0.99 15.33
C ALA A 243 -9.17 1.66 14.89
N GLN A 244 -10.24 1.53 15.71
CA GLN A 244 -11.54 2.16 15.42
C GLN A 244 -11.46 3.68 15.42
N GLU A 245 -10.74 4.30 16.36
CA GLU A 245 -10.54 5.75 16.40
C GLU A 245 -9.73 6.24 15.20
N ARG A 246 -8.65 5.55 14.85
CA ARG A 246 -7.85 5.88 13.66
C ARG A 246 -8.65 5.76 12.37
N ARG A 247 -9.47 4.71 12.22
CA ARG A 247 -10.37 4.55 11.07
C ARG A 247 -11.43 5.65 11.02
N ALA A 248 -11.96 6.06 12.18
CA ALA A 248 -12.91 7.18 12.24
C ALA A 248 -12.27 8.50 11.76
N ASP A 249 -11.03 8.76 12.16
CA ASP A 249 -10.30 9.95 11.70
C ASP A 249 -9.92 9.86 10.22
N GLY A 250 -9.56 8.68 9.73
CA GLY A 250 -9.36 8.44 8.30
C GLY A 250 -10.63 8.76 7.47
N ARG A 251 -11.80 8.34 7.96
CA ARG A 251 -13.08 8.68 7.30
C ARG A 251 -13.36 10.18 7.33
N LYS A 252 -13.14 10.86 8.47
CA LYS A 252 -13.28 12.33 8.55
C LYS A 252 -12.35 13.03 7.57
N THR A 253 -11.11 12.54 7.45
CA THR A 253 -10.12 13.07 6.52
C THR A 253 -10.59 12.95 5.07
N LEU A 254 -11.05 11.77 4.68
CA LEU A 254 -11.55 11.56 3.31
C LEU A 254 -12.81 12.38 3.03
N LEU A 255 -13.75 12.47 3.97
CA LEU A 255 -14.94 13.32 3.82
C LEU A 255 -14.56 14.79 3.69
N PHE A 256 -13.65 15.29 4.52
CA PHE A 256 -13.13 16.65 4.41
C PHE A 256 -12.53 16.93 3.03
N VAL A 257 -11.70 16.01 2.50
CA VAL A 257 -11.12 16.16 1.15
C VAL A 257 -12.23 16.19 0.08
N PHE A 258 -13.20 15.26 0.14
CA PHE A 258 -14.30 15.23 -0.82
C PHE A 258 -15.14 16.51 -0.83
N ASP A 259 -15.40 17.09 0.35
CA ASP A 259 -16.16 18.33 0.49
C ASP A 259 -15.38 19.54 -0.02
N LEU A 260 -14.05 19.50 0.08
CA LEU A 260 -13.16 20.58 -0.34
C LEU A 260 -13.00 20.67 -1.87
N LEU A 261 -13.10 19.52 -2.58
CA LEU A 261 -12.87 19.46 -4.02
C LEU A 261 -14.05 20.04 -4.81
N ASP A 262 -13.75 20.81 -5.84
CA ASP A 262 -14.74 21.28 -6.80
C ASP A 262 -15.19 20.19 -7.81
N ALA A 263 -16.15 20.51 -8.65
CA ALA A 263 -16.69 19.56 -9.64
C ALA A 263 -15.61 19.11 -10.64
N LYS A 264 -14.77 20.05 -11.13
CA LYS A 264 -13.71 19.75 -12.10
C LYS A 264 -12.64 18.83 -11.51
N GLN A 265 -12.29 19.03 -10.24
CA GLN A 265 -11.34 18.19 -9.53
C GLN A 265 -11.89 16.78 -9.30
N ARG A 266 -13.19 16.65 -8.97
CA ARG A 266 -13.85 15.34 -8.84
C ARG A 266 -13.95 14.61 -10.18
N ASP A 267 -14.21 15.32 -11.29
CA ASP A 267 -14.21 14.75 -12.63
C ASP A 267 -12.81 14.22 -12.99
N HIS A 268 -11.76 14.99 -12.69
CA HIS A 268 -10.39 14.57 -12.90
C HIS A 268 -10.02 13.32 -12.06
N MET A 269 -10.50 13.24 -10.82
CA MET A 269 -10.32 12.02 -10.01
C MET A 269 -11.01 10.81 -10.63
N SER A 270 -12.23 10.98 -11.18
CA SER A 270 -12.94 9.91 -11.87
C SER A 270 -12.19 9.46 -13.12
N GLU A 271 -11.71 10.37 -13.95
CA GLU A 271 -10.88 10.05 -15.12
C GLU A 271 -9.64 9.24 -14.73
N ARG A 272 -8.89 9.68 -13.71
CA ARG A 272 -7.71 8.96 -13.23
C ARG A 272 -8.04 7.58 -12.65
N LEU A 273 -9.17 7.45 -11.96
CA LEU A 273 -9.63 6.17 -11.45
C LEU A 273 -9.89 5.18 -12.61
N HIS A 274 -10.53 5.64 -13.68
CA HIS A 274 -10.79 4.83 -14.87
C HIS A 274 -9.50 4.49 -15.62
N GLU A 275 -8.58 5.44 -15.81
CA GLU A 275 -7.26 5.18 -16.40
C GLU A 275 -6.48 4.10 -15.64
N MET A 276 -6.51 4.20 -14.30
CA MET A 276 -5.87 3.19 -13.43
C MET A 276 -6.57 1.83 -13.57
N HIS A 277 -7.90 1.81 -13.56
CA HIS A 277 -8.69 0.60 -13.72
C HIS A 277 -8.41 -0.10 -15.06
N ASP A 278 -8.41 0.66 -16.16
CA ASP A 278 -8.09 0.14 -17.50
C ASP A 278 -6.65 -0.37 -17.58
N THR A 279 -5.72 0.30 -16.89
CA THR A 279 -4.34 -0.17 -16.79
C THR A 279 -4.26 -1.51 -16.05
N VAL A 280 -5.00 -1.66 -14.94
CA VAL A 280 -5.12 -2.93 -14.21
C VAL A 280 -5.70 -4.01 -15.11
N LYS A 281 -6.80 -3.73 -15.80
CA LYS A 281 -7.42 -4.68 -16.76
C LYS A 281 -6.45 -5.16 -17.83
N ARG A 282 -5.70 -4.23 -18.43
CA ARG A 282 -4.67 -4.58 -19.44
C ARG A 282 -3.57 -5.45 -18.86
N VAL A 283 -3.08 -5.12 -17.67
CA VAL A 283 -2.03 -5.94 -17.00
C VAL A 283 -2.56 -7.31 -16.63
N LEU A 284 -3.82 -7.42 -16.25
CA LEU A 284 -4.46 -8.68 -15.92
C LEU A 284 -4.95 -9.47 -17.15
N GLY A 285 -4.90 -8.88 -18.36
CA GLY A 285 -5.29 -9.56 -19.59
C GLY A 285 -6.81 -9.74 -19.77
N THR A 286 -7.62 -8.87 -19.14
CA THR A 286 -9.09 -8.93 -19.21
C THR A 286 -9.69 -8.11 -20.36
N ASP A 287 -8.88 -7.43 -21.16
CA ASP A 287 -9.31 -6.57 -22.28
C ASP A 287 -9.70 -7.35 -23.54
N GLY A 288 -10.32 -8.53 -23.45
CA GLY A 288 -10.58 -9.32 -24.67
C GLY A 288 -11.57 -10.47 -24.56
N THR A 289 -12.44 -10.47 -23.58
CA THR A 289 -13.54 -11.47 -23.54
C THR A 289 -14.91 -10.80 -23.58
#